data_fbc421cdbf8dbf98082f16110ec96a86
#
_entry.id   fbc421cdbf8dbf98082f16110ec96a86
#
_cell.length_a   1.000
_cell.length_b   1.000
_cell.length_c   1.000
_cell.angle_alpha   90.00
_cell.angle_beta   90.00
_cell.angle_gamma   90.00
#
_symmetry.space_group_name_H-M   'P 1'
#
loop_
_entity.id
_entity.type
_entity.pdbx_description
1 polymer ?
#
loop_
_entity_poly.entity_id
_entity_poly.type
_entity_poly.pdbx_seq_one_letter_code
_entity_poly.pdbx_strand_id
1 'polypeptide(L)'
;MKTILEICREVADLAAVKRPNDLFNSYSQQDSVFLSVAKSSLDSMLRYGNWQELTKGAFFCTVEGKKQYPIDEIVPDFYCLLNNTVFVKDTHERIIGAITPEQWAREKCFHCAGSEIKFKIQNGRFVFLEEPPCSVKIVFQYRSNNIVWDFNTFEEKNVLSANTDVPIFDEYLVKLDILWRWLKRNGMDYSEEYNEFQRELKKKFGAELATRDICLAGSGIVNEGVTANEVKICFKE
;
A
#
# COMPACT_ATOMS: atom_id res chain seq x y z
N MET A 1 -1.45 -5.23 20.64
CA MET A 1 -1.14 -5.82 19.33
C MET A 1 -0.87 -7.29 19.53
N LYS A 2 -1.52 -8.16 18.77
CA LYS A 2 -1.34 -9.60 18.86
C LYS A 2 -0.36 -10.12 17.83
N THR A 3 0.41 -11.11 18.21
CA THR A 3 1.29 -11.83 17.31
C THR A 3 0.49 -12.69 16.33
N ILE A 4 1.09 -13.05 15.21
CA ILE A 4 0.43 -13.93 14.23
C ILE A 4 0.04 -15.28 14.82
N LEU A 5 0.84 -15.81 15.75
CA LEU A 5 0.53 -17.06 16.44
C LEU A 5 -0.71 -16.92 17.34
N GLU A 6 -0.85 -15.79 18.03
CA GLU A 6 -2.04 -15.52 18.86
C GLU A 6 -3.30 -15.40 18.00
N ILE A 7 -3.21 -14.70 16.86
CA ILE A 7 -4.32 -14.60 15.90
C ILE A 7 -4.71 -15.99 15.38
N CYS A 8 -3.74 -16.81 14.99
CA CYS A 8 -4.01 -18.17 14.52
C CYS A 8 -4.62 -19.07 15.63
N ARG A 9 -4.28 -18.84 16.90
CA ARG A 9 -4.91 -19.55 18.03
C ARG A 9 -6.37 -19.13 18.21
N GLU A 10 -6.68 -17.85 18.10
CA GLU A 10 -8.07 -17.39 18.14
C GLU A 10 -8.88 -17.95 16.97
N VAL A 11 -8.30 -18.00 15.77
CA VAL A 11 -8.95 -18.64 14.60
C VAL A 11 -9.19 -20.14 14.86
N ALA A 12 -8.23 -20.83 15.48
CA ALA A 12 -8.39 -22.25 15.82
C ALA A 12 -9.54 -22.47 16.82
N ASP A 13 -9.72 -21.56 17.78
CA ASP A 13 -10.83 -21.62 18.74
C ASP A 13 -12.18 -21.43 18.02
N LEU A 14 -12.27 -20.44 17.12
CA LEU A 14 -13.49 -20.19 16.34
C LEU A 14 -13.84 -21.34 15.40
N ALA A 15 -12.82 -21.98 14.83
CA ALA A 15 -12.98 -23.14 13.97
C ALA A 15 -13.14 -24.47 14.75
N ALA A 16 -13.16 -24.43 16.10
CA ALA A 16 -13.23 -25.59 16.98
C ALA A 16 -12.17 -26.68 16.71
N VAL A 17 -10.93 -26.23 16.42
CA VAL A 17 -9.79 -27.13 16.17
C VAL A 17 -8.67 -26.91 17.16
N LYS A 18 -7.70 -27.82 17.18
CA LYS A 18 -6.56 -27.72 18.08
C LYS A 18 -5.75 -26.44 17.81
N ARG A 19 -5.44 -25.69 18.88
CA ARG A 19 -4.59 -24.50 18.79
C ARG A 19 -3.18 -24.86 18.30
N PRO A 20 -2.61 -24.09 17.35
CA PRO A 20 -1.22 -24.25 16.96
C PRO A 20 -0.29 -23.86 18.11
N ASN A 21 0.75 -24.66 18.34
CA ASN A 21 1.78 -24.32 19.31
C ASN A 21 2.90 -23.47 18.70
N ASP A 22 3.29 -23.83 17.49
CA ASP A 22 4.34 -23.18 16.72
C ASP A 22 4.00 -23.29 15.23
N LEU A 23 4.04 -22.18 14.49
CA LEU A 23 3.69 -22.17 13.07
C LEU A 23 4.90 -22.55 12.19
N PHE A 24 6.11 -22.25 12.62
CA PHE A 24 7.31 -22.37 11.79
C PHE A 24 8.09 -23.67 12.05
N ASN A 25 8.15 -24.13 13.29
CA ASN A 25 8.93 -25.29 13.70
C ASN A 25 8.08 -26.52 14.01
N SER A 26 6.82 -26.53 13.59
CA SER A 26 5.91 -27.65 13.81
C SER A 26 5.94 -28.65 12.67
N TYR A 27 5.94 -29.95 13.01
CA TYR A 27 5.74 -31.06 12.06
C TYR A 27 4.25 -31.39 11.83
N SER A 28 3.35 -30.64 12.48
CA SER A 28 1.91 -30.83 12.32
C SER A 28 1.44 -30.31 10.96
N GLN A 29 0.71 -31.13 10.22
CA GLN A 29 0.09 -30.73 8.96
C GLN A 29 -0.87 -29.54 9.18
N GLN A 30 -1.60 -29.53 10.28
CA GLN A 30 -2.53 -28.46 10.63
C GLN A 30 -1.80 -27.12 10.83
N ASP A 31 -0.68 -27.11 11.55
CA ASP A 31 0.09 -25.88 11.80
C ASP A 31 0.70 -25.34 10.49
N SER A 32 1.15 -26.24 9.61
CA SER A 32 1.61 -25.86 8.26
C SER A 32 0.49 -25.23 7.40
N VAL A 33 -0.75 -25.71 7.58
CA VAL A 33 -1.93 -25.11 6.92
C VAL A 33 -2.19 -23.73 7.47
N PHE A 34 -2.18 -23.53 8.79
CA PHE A 34 -2.31 -22.20 9.40
C PHE A 34 -1.25 -21.23 8.91
N LEU A 35 0.02 -21.64 8.88
CA LEU A 35 1.10 -20.80 8.35
C LEU A 35 0.87 -20.42 6.89
N SER A 36 0.49 -21.38 6.04
CA SER A 36 0.23 -21.13 4.62
C SER A 36 -0.94 -20.17 4.42
N VAL A 37 -2.01 -20.33 5.20
CA VAL A 37 -3.19 -19.46 5.17
C VAL A 37 -2.83 -18.06 5.68
N ALA A 38 -2.09 -17.93 6.77
CA ALA A 38 -1.66 -16.67 7.33
C ALA A 38 -0.78 -15.88 6.33
N LYS A 39 0.21 -16.53 5.70
CA LYS A 39 1.02 -15.91 4.63
C LYS A 39 0.15 -15.43 3.48
N SER A 40 -0.75 -16.29 2.98
CA SER A 40 -1.66 -15.92 1.89
C SER A 40 -2.62 -14.78 2.26
N SER A 41 -3.05 -14.71 3.52
CA SER A 41 -3.87 -13.63 4.05
C SER A 41 -3.10 -12.30 4.00
N LEU A 42 -1.92 -12.21 4.58
CA LEU A 42 -1.12 -10.99 4.62
C LEU A 42 -0.74 -10.50 3.21
N ASP A 43 -0.35 -11.41 2.31
CA ASP A 43 -0.08 -11.07 0.90
C ASP A 43 -1.31 -10.53 0.17
N SER A 44 -2.49 -11.03 0.51
CA SER A 44 -3.74 -10.54 -0.07
C SER A 44 -4.15 -9.20 0.52
N MET A 45 -3.98 -9.02 1.84
CA MET A 45 -4.25 -7.75 2.52
C MET A 45 -3.46 -6.61 1.89
N LEU A 46 -2.18 -6.83 1.58
CA LEU A 46 -1.34 -5.85 0.87
C LEU A 46 -1.95 -5.38 -0.46
N ARG A 47 -2.72 -6.24 -1.14
CA ARG A 47 -3.30 -5.96 -2.47
C ARG A 47 -4.68 -5.33 -2.45
N TYR A 48 -5.41 -5.41 -1.34
CA TYR A 48 -6.81 -4.99 -1.29
C TYR A 48 -7.02 -3.48 -1.45
N GLY A 49 -6.07 -2.63 -1.08
CA GLY A 49 -6.25 -1.19 -1.21
C GLY A 49 -5.08 -0.36 -0.71
N ASN A 50 -5.30 0.94 -0.62
CA ASN A 50 -4.32 1.89 -0.12
C ASN A 50 -4.46 2.00 1.41
N TRP A 51 -3.71 1.16 2.11
CA TRP A 51 -3.62 1.19 3.56
C TRP A 51 -2.83 2.42 4.01
N GLN A 52 -3.41 3.22 4.91
CA GLN A 52 -2.72 4.38 5.48
C GLN A 52 -1.49 3.95 6.30
N GLU A 53 -1.59 2.82 6.99
CA GLU A 53 -0.53 2.23 7.79
C GLU A 53 0.72 1.86 6.96
N LEU A 54 0.55 1.60 5.66
CA LEU A 54 1.64 1.30 4.73
C LEU A 54 2.12 2.52 3.94
N THR A 55 1.48 3.67 4.12
CA THR A 55 1.82 4.88 3.38
C THR A 55 3.02 5.57 4.02
N LYS A 56 4.07 5.75 3.22
CA LYS A 56 5.31 6.40 3.64
C LYS A 56 5.69 7.53 2.69
N GLY A 57 6.44 8.50 3.21
CA GLY A 57 7.04 9.57 2.43
C GLY A 57 8.52 9.31 2.16
N ALA A 58 8.97 9.62 0.95
CA ALA A 58 10.37 9.57 0.59
C ALA A 58 10.79 10.75 -0.28
N PHE A 59 12.09 10.89 -0.48
CA PHE A 59 12.63 11.91 -1.37
C PHE A 59 13.94 11.45 -2.01
N PHE A 60 14.27 12.06 -3.13
CA PHE A 60 15.60 11.99 -3.72
C PHE A 60 15.98 13.35 -4.32
N CYS A 61 17.27 13.54 -4.54
CA CYS A 61 17.79 14.74 -5.21
C CYS A 61 18.14 14.41 -6.65
N THR A 62 17.81 15.30 -7.57
CA THR A 62 18.16 15.19 -8.98
C THR A 62 19.65 15.46 -9.18
N VAL A 63 20.24 14.79 -10.18
CA VAL A 63 21.63 14.92 -10.56
C VAL A 63 21.69 15.32 -12.02
N GLU A 64 22.60 16.24 -12.38
CA GLU A 64 22.83 16.70 -13.73
C GLU A 64 23.10 15.53 -14.70
N GLY A 65 22.51 15.56 -15.87
CA GLY A 65 22.64 14.52 -16.90
C GLY A 65 21.85 13.23 -16.61
N LYS A 66 21.16 13.13 -15.47
CA LYS A 66 20.48 11.90 -15.07
C LYS A 66 18.95 12.02 -15.25
N LYS A 67 18.40 11.17 -16.13
CA LYS A 67 16.93 11.07 -16.38
C LYS A 67 16.26 9.89 -15.72
N GLN A 68 17.02 8.97 -15.14
CA GLN A 68 16.50 7.72 -14.56
C GLN A 68 17.01 7.52 -13.15
N TYR A 69 16.10 7.25 -12.22
CA TYR A 69 16.38 7.06 -10.80
C TYR A 69 15.79 5.71 -10.35
N PRO A 70 16.63 4.73 -9.98
CA PRO A 70 16.17 3.45 -9.45
C PRO A 70 15.39 3.66 -8.15
N ILE A 71 14.19 3.07 -8.05
CA ILE A 71 13.33 3.26 -6.88
C ILE A 71 13.85 2.45 -5.70
N ASP A 72 14.38 1.28 -5.94
CA ASP A 72 14.98 0.39 -4.93
C ASP A 72 16.20 0.98 -4.22
N GLU A 73 16.97 1.84 -4.92
CA GLU A 73 18.07 2.61 -4.31
C GLU A 73 17.56 3.74 -3.40
N ILE A 74 16.36 4.25 -3.66
CA ILE A 74 15.75 5.35 -2.89
C ILE A 74 14.97 4.77 -1.71
N VAL A 75 14.15 3.76 -1.96
CA VAL A 75 13.27 3.11 -0.97
C VAL A 75 13.23 1.60 -1.23
N PRO A 76 13.93 0.79 -0.40
CA PRO A 76 14.03 -0.66 -0.62
C PRO A 76 12.70 -1.41 -0.38
N ASP A 77 11.79 -0.81 0.37
CA ASP A 77 10.47 -1.36 0.71
C ASP A 77 9.34 -0.85 -0.22
N PHE A 78 9.67 -0.41 -1.42
CA PHE A 78 8.70 0.13 -2.36
C PHE A 78 7.74 -0.95 -2.90
N TYR A 79 6.43 -0.71 -2.75
CA TYR A 79 5.39 -1.51 -3.41
C TYR A 79 4.77 -0.77 -4.60
N CYS A 80 4.19 0.41 -4.38
CA CYS A 80 3.64 1.24 -5.43
C CYS A 80 3.65 2.73 -5.07
N LEU A 81 3.74 3.58 -6.08
CA LEU A 81 3.62 5.02 -5.93
C LEU A 81 2.16 5.40 -5.67
N LEU A 82 1.94 6.34 -4.76
CA LEU A 82 0.65 7.01 -4.64
C LEU A 82 0.53 8.10 -5.69
N ASN A 83 -0.50 7.98 -6.52
CA ASN A 83 -0.71 8.93 -7.61
C ASN A 83 -0.90 10.36 -7.08
N ASN A 84 -0.41 11.33 -7.85
CA ASN A 84 -0.54 12.75 -7.55
C ASN A 84 0.19 13.25 -6.28
N THR A 85 1.14 12.49 -5.75
CA THR A 85 1.89 12.85 -4.54
C THR A 85 3.33 13.26 -4.80
N VAL A 86 3.73 13.41 -6.05
CA VAL A 86 5.10 13.77 -6.43
C VAL A 86 5.21 15.27 -6.62
N PHE A 87 6.10 15.90 -5.83
CA PHE A 87 6.28 17.35 -5.81
C PHE A 87 7.77 17.72 -5.76
N VAL A 88 8.08 18.89 -6.29
CA VAL A 88 9.35 19.57 -5.99
C VAL A 88 9.22 20.21 -4.60
N LYS A 89 10.14 19.87 -3.68
CA LYS A 89 10.03 20.31 -2.28
C LYS A 89 10.04 21.83 -2.12
N ASP A 90 10.91 22.50 -2.85
CA ASP A 90 11.20 23.92 -2.63
C ASP A 90 10.17 24.85 -3.31
N THR A 91 9.70 24.48 -4.49
CA THR A 91 8.71 25.27 -5.26
C THR A 91 7.28 24.82 -5.01
N HIS A 92 7.07 23.65 -4.39
CA HIS A 92 5.78 22.99 -4.25
C HIS A 92 5.07 22.68 -5.58
N GLU A 93 5.81 22.75 -6.68
CA GLU A 93 5.28 22.40 -8.00
C GLU A 93 5.05 20.91 -8.10
N ARG A 94 3.89 20.55 -8.60
CA ARG A 94 3.53 19.15 -8.82
C ARG A 94 4.24 18.61 -10.05
N ILE A 95 4.83 17.44 -9.93
CA ILE A 95 5.40 16.70 -11.05
C ILE A 95 4.31 15.77 -11.62
N ILE A 96 4.10 15.85 -12.94
CA ILE A 96 3.05 15.08 -13.62
C ILE A 96 3.52 13.64 -13.87
N GLY A 97 2.79 12.68 -13.33
CA GLY A 97 3.05 11.23 -13.53
C GLY A 97 2.37 10.40 -12.42
N ALA A 98 2.47 9.08 -12.47
CA ALA A 98 3.11 8.31 -13.58
C ALA A 98 2.22 8.33 -14.83
N ILE A 99 2.71 8.88 -15.95
CA ILE A 99 1.94 8.95 -17.18
C ILE A 99 1.88 7.60 -17.91
N THR A 100 0.79 7.37 -18.63
CA THR A 100 0.58 6.12 -19.37
C THR A 100 1.53 5.98 -20.57
N PRO A 101 1.78 4.76 -21.08
CA PRO A 101 2.59 4.57 -22.28
C PRO A 101 2.09 5.37 -23.50
N GLU A 102 0.76 5.49 -23.64
CA GLU A 102 0.15 6.29 -24.70
C GLU A 102 0.47 7.78 -24.57
N GLN A 103 0.25 8.33 -23.37
CA GLN A 103 0.60 9.72 -23.06
C GLN A 103 2.09 9.97 -23.26
N TRP A 104 2.93 9.03 -22.81
CA TRP A 104 4.39 9.12 -23.02
C TRP A 104 4.78 9.18 -24.49
N ALA A 105 4.18 8.34 -25.34
CA ALA A 105 4.43 8.34 -26.77
C ALA A 105 3.99 9.67 -27.43
N ARG A 106 2.82 10.17 -27.03
CA ARG A 106 2.29 11.46 -27.52
C ARG A 106 3.22 12.62 -27.15
N GLU A 107 3.63 12.73 -25.89
CA GLU A 107 4.53 13.79 -25.42
C GLU A 107 5.88 13.77 -26.14
N LYS A 108 6.42 12.59 -26.42
CA LYS A 108 7.66 12.45 -27.19
C LYS A 108 7.51 12.91 -28.66
N CYS A 109 6.35 12.66 -29.28
CA CYS A 109 6.13 13.03 -30.67
C CYS A 109 5.88 14.51 -30.84
N PHE A 110 5.17 15.14 -29.92
CA PHE A 110 4.72 16.53 -30.13
C PHE A 110 5.66 17.59 -29.53
N HIS A 111 6.72 17.19 -28.81
CA HIS A 111 7.68 18.12 -28.19
C HIS A 111 7.01 19.40 -27.67
N CYS A 112 5.89 19.23 -26.96
CA CYS A 112 5.26 20.36 -26.30
C CYS A 112 6.22 20.84 -25.21
N ALA A 113 6.95 21.90 -25.50
CA ALA A 113 7.79 22.61 -24.55
C ALA A 113 6.92 23.24 -23.45
N GLY A 114 6.42 22.40 -22.55
CA GLY A 114 5.78 22.80 -21.30
C GLY A 114 6.82 22.85 -20.20
N SER A 115 6.70 23.83 -19.31
CA SER A 115 7.58 23.95 -18.14
C SER A 115 7.39 22.82 -17.12
N GLU A 116 6.46 21.90 -17.35
CA GLU A 116 6.06 20.85 -16.42
C GLU A 116 6.97 19.63 -16.51
N ILE A 117 7.52 19.22 -15.36
CA ILE A 117 8.31 17.99 -15.27
C ILE A 117 7.36 16.79 -15.34
N LYS A 118 7.61 15.87 -16.29
CA LYS A 118 6.80 14.69 -16.52
C LYS A 118 7.63 13.42 -16.34
N PHE A 119 7.04 12.38 -15.73
CA PHE A 119 7.72 11.11 -15.53
C PHE A 119 6.78 9.93 -15.77
N LYS A 120 7.37 8.77 -15.98
CA LYS A 120 6.72 7.44 -15.86
C LYS A 120 7.53 6.54 -14.96
N ILE A 121 6.90 5.47 -14.48
CA ILE A 121 7.62 4.37 -13.82
C ILE A 121 7.80 3.26 -14.85
N GLN A 122 9.03 2.84 -15.04
CA GLN A 122 9.38 1.73 -15.92
C GLN A 122 10.53 0.93 -15.33
N ASN A 123 10.36 -0.39 -15.25
CA ASN A 123 11.39 -1.31 -14.72
C ASN A 123 11.93 -0.90 -13.35
N GLY A 124 11.04 -0.52 -12.42
CA GLY A 124 11.44 -0.10 -11.07
C GLY A 124 12.21 1.22 -11.00
N ARG A 125 12.05 2.10 -12.01
CA ARG A 125 12.73 3.39 -12.07
C ARG A 125 11.77 4.52 -12.35
N PHE A 126 12.01 5.67 -11.74
CA PHE A 126 11.50 6.93 -12.23
C PHE A 126 12.23 7.27 -13.53
N VAL A 127 11.50 7.43 -14.61
CA VAL A 127 12.03 7.83 -15.92
C VAL A 127 11.41 9.16 -16.30
N PHE A 128 12.19 10.23 -16.29
CA PHE A 128 11.75 11.56 -16.65
C PHE A 128 11.73 11.73 -18.18
N LEU A 129 10.76 12.47 -18.69
CA LEU A 129 10.65 12.76 -20.12
C LEU A 129 11.80 13.65 -20.57
N GLU A 130 12.06 14.69 -19.79
CA GLU A 130 13.17 15.60 -19.93
C GLU A 130 14.06 15.54 -18.69
N GLU A 131 15.26 16.05 -18.81
CA GLU A 131 16.17 16.12 -17.68
C GLU A 131 15.63 17.11 -16.64
N PRO A 132 15.37 16.68 -15.42
CA PRO A 132 14.96 17.59 -14.37
C PRO A 132 16.12 18.52 -13.99
N PRO A 133 15.82 19.75 -13.51
CA PRO A 133 16.86 20.65 -13.02
C PRO A 133 17.76 19.98 -11.99
N CYS A 134 19.06 20.33 -12.00
CA CYS A 134 20.04 19.76 -11.08
C CYS A 134 19.75 20.18 -9.63
N SER A 135 20.07 19.29 -8.68
CA SER A 135 19.97 19.52 -7.22
C SER A 135 18.58 19.84 -6.71
N VAL A 136 17.54 19.47 -7.44
CA VAL A 136 16.15 19.63 -7.02
C VAL A 136 15.76 18.45 -6.12
N LYS A 137 15.17 18.74 -4.98
CA LYS A 137 14.64 17.72 -4.06
C LYS A 137 13.21 17.36 -4.46
N ILE A 138 13.04 16.12 -4.94
CA ILE A 138 11.73 15.56 -5.29
C ILE A 138 11.23 14.73 -4.11
N VAL A 139 10.03 15.06 -3.62
CA VAL A 139 9.33 14.32 -2.55
C VAL A 139 8.15 13.56 -3.14
N PHE A 140 7.86 12.39 -2.59
CA PHE A 140 6.74 11.57 -3.03
C PHE A 140 6.23 10.69 -1.90
N GLN A 141 4.99 10.21 -2.01
CA GLN A 141 4.44 9.19 -1.15
C GLN A 141 4.33 7.87 -1.89
N TYR A 142 4.58 6.81 -1.17
CA TYR A 142 4.50 5.46 -1.70
C TYR A 142 3.89 4.53 -0.66
N ARG A 143 3.44 3.37 -1.11
CA ARG A 143 3.04 2.29 -0.24
C ARG A 143 4.20 1.31 -0.08
N SER A 144 4.50 0.99 1.17
CA SER A 144 5.51 -0.01 1.54
C SER A 144 5.00 -1.42 1.24
N ASN A 145 5.91 -2.35 0.98
CA ASN A 145 5.63 -3.78 0.87
C ASN A 145 5.79 -4.52 2.20
N ASN A 146 6.12 -3.83 3.28
CA ASN A 146 6.21 -4.42 4.61
C ASN A 146 4.82 -4.78 5.12
N ILE A 147 4.67 -5.99 5.63
CA ILE A 147 3.37 -6.54 6.06
C ILE A 147 3.31 -6.90 7.53
N VAL A 148 4.47 -7.01 8.17
CA VAL A 148 4.61 -7.36 9.59
C VAL A 148 5.71 -6.55 10.26
N TRP A 149 5.63 -6.46 11.58
CA TRP A 149 6.69 -5.96 12.45
C TRP A 149 7.30 -7.12 13.23
N ASP A 150 8.60 -7.08 13.40
CA ASP A 150 9.27 -7.93 14.37
C ASP A 150 8.95 -7.43 15.79
N PHE A 151 8.38 -8.31 16.62
CA PHE A 151 8.00 -7.94 17.98
C PHE A 151 9.20 -7.50 18.86
N ASN A 152 10.40 -8.04 18.58
CA ASN A 152 11.59 -7.81 19.42
C ASN A 152 12.36 -6.57 18.99
N THR A 153 12.48 -6.33 17.67
CA THR A 153 13.29 -5.23 17.12
C THR A 153 12.45 -4.04 16.69
N PHE A 154 11.13 -4.20 16.59
CA PHE A 154 10.20 -3.22 16.02
C PHE A 154 10.54 -2.82 14.58
N GLU A 155 11.30 -3.66 13.89
CA GLU A 155 11.61 -3.48 12.47
C GLU A 155 10.50 -4.04 11.60
N GLU A 156 10.18 -3.30 10.54
CA GLU A 156 9.21 -3.74 9.56
C GLU A 156 9.83 -4.76 8.61
N LYS A 157 9.06 -5.79 8.26
CA LYS A 157 9.46 -6.86 7.35
C LYS A 157 8.39 -7.11 6.29
N ASN A 158 8.84 -7.45 5.10
CA ASN A 158 7.97 -7.79 3.97
C ASN A 158 7.55 -9.28 3.95
N VAL A 159 8.07 -10.07 4.88
CA VAL A 159 7.79 -11.52 4.96
C VAL A 159 7.52 -11.92 6.40
N LEU A 160 6.47 -12.73 6.58
CA LEU A 160 6.19 -13.41 7.84
C LEU A 160 7.24 -14.49 8.10
N SER A 161 8.07 -14.33 9.12
CA SER A 161 9.25 -15.16 9.40
C SER A 161 9.28 -15.80 10.79
N ALA A 162 8.52 -15.26 11.75
CA ALA A 162 8.50 -15.74 13.13
C ALA A 162 7.08 -15.79 13.73
N ASN A 163 6.89 -16.62 14.75
CA ASN A 163 5.63 -16.69 15.50
C ASN A 163 5.28 -15.37 16.20
N THR A 164 6.29 -14.59 16.54
CA THR A 164 6.20 -13.33 17.25
C THR A 164 5.95 -12.14 16.33
N ASP A 165 6.00 -12.34 15.02
CA ASP A 165 5.71 -11.26 14.07
C ASP A 165 4.27 -10.74 14.25
N VAL A 166 4.12 -9.42 14.22
CA VAL A 166 2.86 -8.72 14.40
C VAL A 166 2.41 -8.14 13.06
N PRO A 167 1.22 -8.47 12.55
CA PRO A 167 0.69 -7.86 11.34
C PRO A 167 0.56 -6.34 11.46
N ILE A 168 0.90 -5.60 10.40
CA ILE A 168 0.71 -4.14 10.34
C ILE A 168 -0.78 -3.79 10.18
N PHE A 169 -1.52 -4.68 9.56
CA PHE A 169 -2.95 -4.52 9.29
C PHE A 169 -3.81 -4.64 10.55
N ASP A 170 -5.05 -4.19 10.45
CA ASP A 170 -6.03 -4.34 11.51
C ASP A 170 -6.17 -5.81 11.94
N GLU A 171 -5.99 -6.04 13.24
CA GLU A 171 -5.98 -7.39 13.84
C GLU A 171 -7.28 -8.16 13.57
N TYR A 172 -8.42 -7.47 13.63
CA TYR A 172 -9.72 -8.09 13.41
C TYR A 172 -9.91 -8.52 11.96
N LEU A 173 -9.49 -7.66 11.01
CA LEU A 173 -9.54 -7.98 9.58
C LEU A 173 -8.62 -9.16 9.25
N VAL A 174 -7.40 -9.20 9.80
CA VAL A 174 -6.48 -10.33 9.60
C VAL A 174 -7.08 -11.62 10.14
N LYS A 175 -7.68 -11.58 11.32
CA LYS A 175 -8.36 -12.74 11.92
C LYS A 175 -9.49 -13.27 11.04
N LEU A 176 -10.38 -12.40 10.56
CA LEU A 176 -11.47 -12.79 9.66
C LEU A 176 -10.95 -13.35 8.33
N ASP A 177 -9.91 -12.74 7.75
CA ASP A 177 -9.34 -13.20 6.47
C ASP A 177 -8.69 -14.57 6.62
N ILE A 178 -8.00 -14.84 7.72
CA ILE A 178 -7.44 -16.16 8.04
C ILE A 178 -8.57 -17.18 8.27
N LEU A 179 -9.62 -16.82 9.01
CA LEU A 179 -10.72 -17.73 9.35
C LEU A 179 -11.45 -18.23 8.11
N TRP A 180 -11.96 -17.35 7.26
CA TRP A 180 -12.71 -17.79 6.08
C TRP A 180 -11.83 -18.59 5.10
N ARG A 181 -10.54 -18.24 4.95
CA ARG A 181 -9.60 -18.99 4.10
C ARG A 181 -9.33 -20.38 4.67
N TRP A 182 -9.21 -20.48 5.98
CA TRP A 182 -9.01 -21.74 6.66
C TRP A 182 -10.23 -22.66 6.49
N LEU A 183 -11.45 -22.15 6.71
CA LEU A 183 -12.71 -22.86 6.48
C LEU A 183 -12.82 -23.35 5.03
N LYS A 184 -12.60 -22.44 4.07
CA LYS A 184 -12.60 -22.76 2.64
C LYS A 184 -11.63 -23.90 2.30
N ARG A 185 -10.42 -23.84 2.83
CA ARG A 185 -9.39 -24.86 2.55
C ARG A 185 -9.77 -26.24 3.09
N ASN A 186 -10.50 -26.28 4.19
CA ASN A 186 -10.97 -27.52 4.79
C ASN A 186 -12.35 -27.99 4.27
N GLY A 187 -12.89 -27.32 3.25
CA GLY A 187 -14.17 -27.69 2.62
C GLY A 187 -15.39 -27.40 3.49
N MET A 188 -15.25 -26.54 4.50
CA MET A 188 -16.33 -26.06 5.37
C MET A 188 -17.04 -24.87 4.69
N ASP A 189 -18.28 -24.58 5.13
CA ASP A 189 -18.94 -23.34 4.73
C ASP A 189 -18.22 -22.15 5.35
N TYR A 190 -17.95 -21.14 4.53
CA TYR A 190 -17.21 -19.93 4.88
C TYR A 190 -17.95 -18.66 4.43
N SER A 191 -19.20 -18.83 3.97
CA SER A 191 -19.93 -17.75 3.31
C SER A 191 -20.22 -16.58 4.26
N GLU A 192 -20.51 -16.89 5.51
CA GLU A 192 -20.84 -15.89 6.53
C GLU A 192 -19.58 -15.08 6.92
N GLU A 193 -18.48 -15.76 7.21
CA GLU A 193 -17.19 -15.14 7.58
C GLU A 193 -16.60 -14.33 6.44
N TYR A 194 -16.74 -14.81 5.20
CA TYR A 194 -16.31 -14.07 4.03
C TYR A 194 -17.12 -12.78 3.85
N ASN A 195 -18.45 -12.84 4.03
CA ASN A 195 -19.30 -11.67 3.92
C ASN A 195 -19.02 -10.67 5.05
N GLU A 196 -18.76 -11.13 6.26
CA GLU A 196 -18.34 -10.30 7.38
C GLU A 196 -17.01 -9.62 7.08
N PHE A 197 -16.00 -10.37 6.63
CA PHE A 197 -14.72 -9.81 6.21
C PHE A 197 -14.88 -8.71 5.15
N GLN A 198 -15.69 -8.96 4.11
CA GLN A 198 -15.94 -7.96 3.05
C GLN A 198 -16.63 -6.70 3.58
N ARG A 199 -17.55 -6.86 4.53
CA ARG A 199 -18.24 -5.71 5.16
C ARG A 199 -17.27 -4.87 5.99
N GLU A 200 -16.43 -5.50 6.81
CA GLU A 200 -15.47 -4.79 7.65
C GLU A 200 -14.36 -4.14 6.80
N LEU A 201 -13.89 -4.82 5.75
CA LEU A 201 -12.94 -4.25 4.79
C LEU A 201 -13.51 -2.97 4.12
N LYS A 202 -14.77 -3.02 3.69
CA LYS A 202 -15.44 -1.84 3.12
C LYS A 202 -15.60 -0.71 4.12
N LYS A 203 -15.88 -1.00 5.40
CA LYS A 203 -15.95 0.01 6.46
C LYS A 203 -14.59 0.67 6.67
N LYS A 204 -13.51 -0.10 6.73
CA LYS A 204 -12.15 0.42 6.90
C LYS A 204 -11.80 1.39 5.77
N PHE A 205 -11.95 0.99 4.51
CA PHE A 205 -11.68 1.86 3.37
C PHE A 205 -12.69 3.00 3.22
N GLY A 206 -13.94 2.80 3.57
CA GLY A 206 -14.95 3.85 3.58
C GLY A 206 -14.66 4.94 4.61
N ALA A 207 -14.19 4.57 5.80
CA ALA A 207 -13.75 5.52 6.82
C ALA A 207 -12.50 6.31 6.36
N GLU A 208 -11.56 5.66 5.70
CA GLU A 208 -10.37 6.33 5.14
C GLU A 208 -10.72 7.31 4.02
N LEU A 209 -11.72 7.01 3.20
CA LEU A 209 -12.22 7.94 2.18
C LEU A 209 -12.97 9.12 2.77
N ALA A 210 -13.64 8.94 3.91
CA ALA A 210 -14.36 10.00 4.60
C ALA A 210 -13.45 11.03 5.28
N THR A 211 -12.17 10.72 5.50
CA THR A 211 -11.17 11.65 6.05
C THR A 211 -10.51 12.54 4.99
N ARG A 212 -11.01 12.54 3.75
CA ARG A 212 -10.52 13.48 2.71
C ARG A 212 -10.89 14.90 3.09
N ASP A 213 -9.91 15.79 2.99
CA ASP A 213 -10.08 17.21 3.27
C ASP A 213 -11.18 17.84 2.38
N ILE A 214 -12.16 18.46 3.00
CA ILE A 214 -13.20 19.22 2.32
C ILE A 214 -12.76 20.67 2.25
N CYS A 215 -12.35 21.16 1.08
CA CYS A 215 -12.06 22.58 0.89
C CYS A 215 -13.35 23.37 0.76
N LEU A 216 -13.71 24.11 1.80
CA LEU A 216 -14.88 25.02 1.79
C LEU A 216 -14.57 26.42 1.23
N ALA A 217 -13.33 26.70 0.84
CA ALA A 217 -12.98 27.97 0.23
C ALA A 217 -13.42 27.95 -1.24
N GLY A 218 -14.49 28.65 -1.54
CA GLY A 218 -15.05 28.83 -2.87
C GLY A 218 -14.17 29.71 -3.76
N SER A 219 -13.05 29.20 -4.24
CA SER A 219 -12.38 29.72 -5.41
C SER A 219 -12.23 28.56 -6.39
N GLY A 220 -13.16 28.58 -7.37
CA GLY A 220 -13.28 27.52 -8.35
C GLY A 220 -12.01 27.37 -9.19
N ILE A 221 -11.26 26.33 -8.94
CA ILE A 221 -10.50 25.67 -9.97
C ILE A 221 -11.17 24.31 -10.17
N VAL A 222 -12.14 24.30 -11.06
CA VAL A 222 -12.68 23.06 -11.61
C VAL A 222 -11.56 22.50 -12.51
N ASN A 223 -10.80 21.55 -12.02
CA ASN A 223 -9.98 20.73 -12.88
C ASN A 223 -10.92 19.85 -13.70
N GLU A 224 -11.10 20.20 -14.98
CA GLU A 224 -11.77 19.35 -15.95
C GLU A 224 -11.06 18.00 -16.02
N GLY A 225 -11.66 16.97 -15.44
CA GLY A 225 -11.13 15.60 -15.40
C GLY A 225 -11.49 14.80 -14.16
N VAL A 226 -12.16 15.41 -13.20
CA VAL A 226 -12.66 14.70 -12.02
C VAL A 226 -14.09 14.24 -12.28
N THR A 227 -14.27 12.93 -12.33
CA THR A 227 -15.63 12.33 -12.33
C THR A 227 -16.38 12.78 -11.09
N ALA A 228 -17.70 13.00 -11.23
CA ALA A 228 -18.61 13.69 -10.31
C ALA A 228 -18.68 13.20 -8.84
N ASN A 229 -17.72 12.41 -8.36
CA ASN A 229 -17.72 11.81 -7.03
C ASN A 229 -16.55 12.25 -6.12
N GLU A 230 -15.73 13.21 -6.53
CA GLU A 230 -14.63 13.70 -5.69
C GLU A 230 -14.91 15.10 -5.15
N VAL A 231 -15.41 15.16 -3.93
CA VAL A 231 -15.52 16.43 -3.17
C VAL A 231 -14.27 16.55 -2.28
N LYS A 232 -13.43 17.55 -2.55
CA LYS A 232 -12.30 17.92 -1.67
C LYS A 232 -12.74 18.99 -0.68
N ILE A 233 -12.61 18.72 0.61
CA ILE A 233 -12.87 19.68 1.68
C ILE A 233 -11.53 20.00 2.39
N CYS A 234 -11.04 21.23 2.28
CA CYS A 234 -9.87 21.72 3.02
C CYS A 234 -10.30 22.75 4.06
N PHE A 235 -9.95 22.55 5.32
CA PHE A 235 -10.02 23.58 6.35
C PHE A 235 -8.69 24.34 6.38
N LYS A 236 -8.71 25.67 6.25
CA LYS A 236 -7.57 26.51 6.60
C LYS A 236 -7.78 26.99 8.02
N GLU A 237 -6.75 26.82 8.87
CA GLU A 237 -6.58 27.56 10.11
C GLU A 237 -6.32 29.04 9.84
#